data_47f8638be6f8674dda091be6b0d1a2a8
#
_entry.id   47f8638be6f8674dda091be6b0d1a2a8
#
_cell.length_a   1.000
_cell.length_b   1.000
_cell.length_c   1.000
_cell.angle_alpha   90.00
_cell.angle_beta   90.00
_cell.angle_gamma   90.00
#
_symmetry.space_group_name_H-M   'P 1'
#
loop_
_entity.id
_entity.type
_entity.pdbx_description
1 polymer ?
#
loop_
_entity_poly.entity_id
_entity_poly.type
_entity_poly.pdbx_seq_one_letter_code
_entity_poly.pdbx_strand_id
1 'polypeptide(L)'
;LPNYQSSLKSINRQLLQEQAWLQKIANAKVSAEAAIKRQITAKSASEWQRIEFDLQIVINTLKFIPIGSLGNEDARKLLAEYQPKLIQARNRTKKEQLSARLYQQAIKSASQAKIYGDQSQWKEAVKSWEQAIQSAKQVGQDTSYFNEAKPLIDNYTAFLKEAEEQFQIYGDLNQVRNQLNKTCTNTIKICTFTIESQKINVRLTPQYDRLFQANNPQVQNHFQQLQEALKFISENARLPLFIYNSQGQERYMKQPQ
;
A
#
# COMPACT_ATOMS: atom_id res chain seq x y z
N LEU A 1 35.10 68.08 -29.90
CA LEU A 1 33.71 67.65 -30.27
C LEU A 1 33.54 66.10 -30.29
N PRO A 2 34.45 65.20 -30.82
CA PRO A 2 34.28 63.77 -30.90
C PRO A 2 34.15 63.11 -29.52
N ASN A 3 34.87 63.53 -28.49
CA ASN A 3 34.87 62.99 -27.16
C ASN A 3 33.52 63.23 -26.39
N TYR A 4 32.85 64.33 -26.70
CA TYR A 4 31.56 64.64 -26.03
C TYR A 4 30.44 63.73 -26.56
N GLN A 5 30.45 63.44 -27.87
CA GLN A 5 29.43 62.53 -28.45
C GLN A 5 29.62 61.09 -28.01
N SER A 6 30.84 60.60 -27.81
CA SER A 6 31.13 59.27 -27.29
C SER A 6 30.70 59.13 -25.83
N SER A 7 30.95 60.17 -25.01
CA SER A 7 30.50 60.22 -23.60
C SER A 7 28.97 60.23 -23.47
N LEU A 8 28.27 61.01 -24.27
CA LEU A 8 26.80 61.05 -24.31
C LEU A 8 26.20 59.69 -24.72
N LYS A 9 26.78 59.01 -25.73
CA LYS A 9 26.35 57.65 -26.13
C LYS A 9 26.57 56.63 -25.01
N SER A 10 27.69 56.73 -24.26
CA SER A 10 27.97 55.85 -23.11
C SER A 10 26.96 56.05 -21.99
N ILE A 11 26.70 57.31 -21.60
CA ILE A 11 25.69 57.66 -20.56
C ILE A 11 24.30 57.17 -20.95
N ASN A 12 23.87 57.43 -22.21
CA ASN A 12 22.56 56.96 -22.67
C ASN A 12 22.46 55.43 -22.62
N ARG A 13 23.52 54.69 -22.95
CA ARG A 13 23.53 53.25 -22.88
C ARG A 13 23.41 52.77 -21.42
N GLN A 14 24.14 53.41 -20.50
CA GLN A 14 24.04 53.11 -19.06
C GLN A 14 22.62 53.39 -18.53
N LEU A 15 22.02 54.51 -18.89
CA LEU A 15 20.66 54.87 -18.49
C LEU A 15 19.63 53.83 -18.97
N LEU A 16 19.69 53.43 -20.23
CA LEU A 16 18.82 52.39 -20.77
C LEU A 16 19.00 51.07 -20.08
N GLN A 17 20.23 50.73 -19.68
CA GLN A 17 20.53 49.49 -18.95
C GLN A 17 19.95 49.55 -17.55
N GLU A 18 20.09 50.65 -16.82
CA GLU A 18 19.49 50.82 -15.50
C GLU A 18 17.95 50.77 -15.55
N GLN A 19 17.32 51.39 -16.52
CA GLN A 19 15.88 51.30 -16.75
C GLN A 19 15.45 49.84 -16.99
N ALA A 20 16.22 49.06 -17.76
CA ALA A 20 15.93 47.65 -17.99
C ALA A 20 16.02 46.80 -16.69
N TRP A 21 16.98 47.11 -15.80
CA TRP A 21 17.06 46.45 -14.50
C TRP A 21 15.89 46.79 -13.60
N LEU A 22 15.48 48.05 -13.50
CA LEU A 22 14.31 48.50 -12.73
C LEU A 22 13.03 47.85 -13.24
N GLN A 23 12.87 47.73 -14.56
CA GLN A 23 11.72 47.04 -15.15
C GLN A 23 11.70 45.52 -14.80
N LYS A 24 12.86 44.88 -14.83
CA LYS A 24 12.97 43.49 -14.42
C LYS A 24 12.57 43.27 -12.95
N ILE A 25 13.00 44.19 -12.05
CA ILE A 25 12.62 44.15 -10.62
C ILE A 25 11.09 44.32 -10.48
N ALA A 26 10.50 45.29 -11.16
CA ALA A 26 9.07 45.52 -11.13
C ALA A 26 8.27 44.29 -11.61
N ASN A 27 8.68 43.69 -12.73
CA ASN A 27 8.06 42.49 -13.27
C ASN A 27 8.22 41.27 -12.32
N ALA A 28 9.40 41.12 -11.71
CA ALA A 28 9.66 40.08 -10.71
C ALA A 28 8.75 40.22 -9.49
N LYS A 29 8.54 41.46 -9.01
CA LYS A 29 7.63 41.74 -7.89
C LYS A 29 6.18 41.34 -8.23
N VAL A 30 5.66 41.76 -9.37
CA VAL A 30 4.29 41.41 -9.84
C VAL A 30 4.14 39.89 -9.94
N SER A 31 5.14 39.19 -10.50
CA SER A 31 5.12 37.73 -10.64
C SER A 31 5.14 37.04 -9.29
N ALA A 32 5.95 37.53 -8.33
CA ALA A 32 6.01 36.98 -6.97
C ALA A 32 4.67 37.16 -6.25
N GLU A 33 4.08 38.33 -6.27
CA GLU A 33 2.78 38.62 -5.66
C GLU A 33 1.67 37.72 -6.23
N ALA A 34 1.66 37.53 -7.55
CA ALA A 34 0.73 36.60 -8.20
C ALA A 34 0.95 35.13 -7.76
N ALA A 35 2.19 34.68 -7.62
CA ALA A 35 2.52 33.34 -7.13
C ALA A 35 2.11 33.17 -5.67
N ILE A 36 2.40 34.17 -4.81
CA ILE A 36 2.03 34.14 -3.38
C ILE A 36 0.50 34.13 -3.22
N LYS A 37 -0.23 34.93 -4.00
CA LYS A 37 -1.70 34.89 -3.97
C LYS A 37 -2.27 33.54 -4.31
N ARG A 38 -1.69 32.79 -5.25
CA ARG A 38 -2.10 31.43 -5.61
C ARG A 38 -1.85 30.41 -4.48
N GLN A 39 -0.93 30.66 -3.53
CA GLN A 39 -0.72 29.77 -2.38
C GLN A 39 -1.98 29.60 -1.52
N ILE A 40 -2.86 30.62 -1.49
CA ILE A 40 -4.08 30.60 -0.66
C ILE A 40 -5.10 29.59 -1.22
N THR A 41 -5.12 29.36 -2.52
CA THR A 41 -6.11 28.53 -3.20
C THR A 41 -5.57 27.19 -3.68
N ALA A 42 -4.25 27.03 -3.68
CA ALA A 42 -3.59 25.82 -4.18
C ALA A 42 -3.95 24.59 -3.34
N LYS A 43 -4.46 23.54 -3.99
CA LYS A 43 -4.88 22.28 -3.37
C LYS A 43 -4.13 21.05 -3.89
N SER A 44 -3.54 21.14 -5.08
CA SER A 44 -2.87 20.00 -5.74
C SER A 44 -1.35 20.13 -5.75
N ALA A 45 -0.67 18.98 -5.86
CA ALA A 45 0.78 18.95 -6.03
C ALA A 45 1.26 19.75 -7.26
N SER A 46 0.52 19.71 -8.36
CA SER A 46 0.83 20.44 -9.59
C SER A 46 0.71 21.96 -9.43
N GLU A 47 -0.29 22.44 -8.69
CA GLU A 47 -0.45 23.86 -8.39
C GLU A 47 0.71 24.37 -7.51
N TRP A 48 1.09 23.63 -6.47
CA TRP A 48 2.23 23.96 -5.63
C TRP A 48 3.55 23.93 -6.41
N GLN A 49 3.73 22.97 -7.30
CA GLN A 49 4.91 22.90 -8.17
C GLN A 49 5.00 24.12 -9.10
N ARG A 50 3.87 24.58 -9.63
CA ARG A 50 3.83 25.80 -10.45
C ARG A 50 4.21 27.04 -9.64
N ILE A 51 3.70 27.17 -8.41
CA ILE A 51 4.04 28.27 -7.51
C ILE A 51 5.55 28.24 -7.18
N GLU A 52 6.11 27.07 -6.88
CA GLU A 52 7.54 26.88 -6.65
C GLU A 52 8.37 27.34 -7.87
N PHE A 53 7.96 26.92 -9.06
CA PHE A 53 8.63 27.28 -10.31
C PHE A 53 8.60 28.79 -10.56
N ASP A 54 7.45 29.44 -10.40
CA ASP A 54 7.32 30.87 -10.62
C ASP A 54 8.17 31.67 -9.60
N LEU A 55 8.17 31.30 -8.33
CA LEU A 55 9.01 31.91 -7.32
C LEU A 55 10.50 31.66 -7.58
N GLN A 56 10.88 30.51 -8.12
CA GLN A 56 12.27 30.22 -8.50
C GLN A 56 12.74 31.14 -9.64
N ILE A 57 11.87 31.40 -10.63
CA ILE A 57 12.17 32.38 -11.72
C ILE A 57 12.37 33.75 -11.13
N VAL A 58 11.49 34.20 -10.23
CA VAL A 58 11.60 35.49 -9.56
C VAL A 58 12.95 35.61 -8.83
N ILE A 59 13.30 34.63 -8.01
CA ILE A 59 14.56 34.60 -7.27
C ILE A 59 15.77 34.66 -8.22
N ASN A 60 15.75 33.90 -9.28
CA ASN A 60 16.81 33.91 -10.27
C ASN A 60 16.93 35.29 -10.95
N THR A 61 15.82 35.88 -11.33
CA THR A 61 15.79 37.22 -11.95
C THR A 61 16.39 38.27 -11.02
N LEU A 62 16.01 38.29 -9.75
CA LEU A 62 16.50 39.27 -8.77
C LEU A 62 18.00 39.03 -8.47
N LYS A 63 18.51 37.82 -8.48
CA LYS A 63 19.93 37.51 -8.30
C LYS A 63 20.82 38.01 -9.42
N PHE A 64 20.26 38.18 -10.64
CA PHE A 64 20.98 38.69 -11.80
C PHE A 64 21.11 40.20 -11.82
N ILE A 65 20.52 40.94 -10.88
CA ILE A 65 20.66 42.38 -10.78
C ILE A 65 22.06 42.75 -10.29
N PRO A 66 22.85 43.55 -11.03
CA PRO A 66 24.23 43.86 -10.70
C PRO A 66 24.38 44.64 -9.39
N ILE A 67 25.44 44.41 -8.64
CA ILE A 67 25.74 45.06 -7.34
C ILE A 67 25.95 46.60 -7.51
N GLY A 68 26.24 47.10 -8.60
CA GLY A 68 26.43 48.54 -8.82
C GLY A 68 25.21 49.24 -9.43
N SER A 69 24.12 48.54 -9.69
CA SER A 69 22.93 49.16 -10.31
C SER A 69 22.07 49.90 -9.26
N LEU A 70 21.30 50.88 -9.72
CA LEU A 70 20.37 51.64 -8.88
C LEU A 70 19.31 50.75 -8.22
N GLY A 71 18.93 49.65 -8.83
CA GLY A 71 17.92 48.73 -8.30
C GLY A 71 18.46 47.62 -7.39
N ASN A 72 19.77 47.56 -7.15
CA ASN A 72 20.36 46.41 -6.39
C ASN A 72 19.84 46.30 -4.97
N GLU A 73 19.70 47.41 -4.24
CA GLU A 73 19.19 47.41 -2.88
C GLU A 73 17.76 46.85 -2.80
N ASP A 74 16.88 47.28 -3.69
CA ASP A 74 15.51 46.79 -3.78
C ASP A 74 15.46 45.32 -4.18
N ALA A 75 16.30 44.90 -5.12
CA ALA A 75 16.42 43.49 -5.48
C ALA A 75 16.85 42.62 -4.26
N ARG A 76 17.78 43.09 -3.43
CA ARG A 76 18.22 42.41 -2.21
C ARG A 76 17.11 42.29 -1.15
N LYS A 77 16.33 43.36 -0.95
CA LYS A 77 15.17 43.37 -0.04
C LYS A 77 14.12 42.37 -0.51
N LEU A 78 13.77 42.37 -1.81
CA LEU A 78 12.83 41.41 -2.37
C LEU A 78 13.34 39.96 -2.32
N LEU A 79 14.65 39.72 -2.52
CA LEU A 79 15.25 38.41 -2.34
C LEU A 79 15.08 37.89 -0.91
N ALA A 80 15.33 38.75 0.10
CA ALA A 80 15.14 38.37 1.50
C ALA A 80 13.69 38.05 1.83
N GLU A 81 12.73 38.75 1.19
CA GLU A 81 11.29 38.52 1.35
C GLU A 81 10.83 37.22 0.66
N TYR A 82 11.27 36.96 -0.58
CA TYR A 82 10.73 35.87 -1.40
C TYR A 82 11.44 34.54 -1.22
N GLN A 83 12.71 34.50 -0.76
CA GLN A 83 13.41 33.27 -0.49
C GLN A 83 12.67 32.35 0.52
N PRO A 84 12.17 32.84 1.66
CA PRO A 84 11.37 32.01 2.58
C PRO A 84 10.09 31.48 1.93
N LYS A 85 9.44 32.26 1.08
CA LYS A 85 8.21 31.86 0.34
C LYS A 85 8.49 30.74 -0.66
N LEU A 86 9.64 30.80 -1.35
CA LEU A 86 10.09 29.71 -2.22
C LEU A 86 10.35 28.42 -1.43
N ILE A 87 11.02 28.52 -0.28
CA ILE A 87 11.29 27.36 0.59
C ILE A 87 9.97 26.74 1.07
N GLN A 88 9.02 27.57 1.50
CA GLN A 88 7.69 27.12 1.90
C GLN A 88 6.97 26.40 0.75
N ALA A 89 6.94 26.98 -0.45
CA ALA A 89 6.31 26.38 -1.63
C ALA A 89 6.96 25.02 -1.98
N ARG A 90 8.30 24.95 -1.96
CA ARG A 90 9.06 23.72 -2.20
C ARG A 90 8.74 22.61 -1.19
N ASN A 91 8.68 22.95 0.08
CA ASN A 91 8.33 21.99 1.13
C ASN A 91 6.90 21.49 0.94
N ARG A 92 5.99 22.38 0.56
CA ARG A 92 4.61 22.04 0.30
C ARG A 92 4.48 21.13 -0.93
N THR A 93 5.17 21.43 -2.02
CA THR A 93 5.24 20.59 -3.23
C THR A 93 5.66 19.15 -2.88
N LYS A 94 6.75 19.01 -2.13
CA LYS A 94 7.25 17.69 -1.69
C LYS A 94 6.23 16.94 -0.85
N LYS A 95 5.56 17.64 0.07
CA LYS A 95 4.56 17.04 0.96
C LYS A 95 3.34 16.54 0.18
N GLU A 96 2.83 17.33 -0.75
CA GLU A 96 1.72 16.94 -1.63
C GLU A 96 2.10 15.75 -2.53
N GLN A 97 3.30 15.77 -3.11
CA GLN A 97 3.79 14.66 -3.94
C GLN A 97 3.96 13.36 -3.16
N LEU A 98 4.44 13.44 -1.91
CA LEU A 98 4.56 12.28 -1.03
C LEU A 98 3.17 11.71 -0.71
N SER A 99 2.24 12.57 -0.33
CA SER A 99 0.87 12.16 0.01
C SER A 99 0.12 11.55 -1.18
N ALA A 100 0.31 12.10 -2.38
CA ALA A 100 -0.22 11.51 -3.60
C ALA A 100 0.31 10.09 -3.84
N ARG A 101 1.63 9.89 -3.66
CA ARG A 101 2.25 8.56 -3.80
C ARG A 101 1.73 7.57 -2.75
N LEU A 102 1.63 7.99 -1.50
CA LEU A 102 1.14 7.15 -0.41
C LEU A 102 -0.33 6.74 -0.62
N TYR A 103 -1.17 7.67 -1.07
CA TYR A 103 -2.55 7.40 -1.42
C TYR A 103 -2.66 6.37 -2.55
N GLN A 104 -1.90 6.56 -3.64
CA GLN A 104 -1.87 5.60 -4.75
C GLN A 104 -1.32 4.22 -4.32
N GLN A 105 -0.33 4.21 -3.45
CA GLN A 105 0.21 2.97 -2.90
C GLN A 105 -0.82 2.23 -2.03
N ALA A 106 -1.60 2.96 -1.23
CA ALA A 106 -2.68 2.37 -0.44
C ALA A 106 -3.72 1.69 -1.34
N ILE A 107 -4.18 2.36 -2.40
CA ILE A 107 -5.13 1.79 -3.36
C ILE A 107 -4.54 0.57 -4.07
N LYS A 108 -3.28 0.65 -4.52
CA LYS A 108 -2.62 -0.47 -5.21
C LYS A 108 -2.48 -1.69 -4.30
N SER A 109 -2.06 -1.49 -3.04
CA SER A 109 -1.93 -2.59 -2.08
C SER A 109 -3.29 -3.20 -1.74
N ALA A 110 -4.34 -2.39 -1.60
CA ALA A 110 -5.70 -2.87 -1.38
C ALA A 110 -6.24 -3.69 -2.57
N SER A 111 -5.98 -3.23 -3.81
CA SER A 111 -6.33 -3.99 -5.02
C SER A 111 -5.60 -5.34 -5.07
N GLN A 112 -4.31 -5.36 -4.72
CA GLN A 112 -3.53 -6.59 -4.66
C GLN A 112 -4.04 -7.54 -3.56
N ALA A 113 -4.44 -7.00 -2.41
CA ALA A 113 -5.02 -7.79 -1.32
C ALA A 113 -6.32 -8.50 -1.74
N LYS A 114 -7.19 -7.82 -2.50
CA LYS A 114 -8.40 -8.42 -3.07
C LYS A 114 -8.06 -9.58 -4.01
N ILE A 115 -7.12 -9.39 -4.93
CA ILE A 115 -6.67 -10.43 -5.86
C ILE A 115 -6.16 -11.66 -5.10
N TYR A 116 -5.37 -11.47 -4.05
CA TYR A 116 -4.90 -12.57 -3.21
C TYR A 116 -6.06 -13.26 -2.47
N GLY A 117 -7.03 -12.50 -1.96
CA GLY A 117 -8.25 -13.05 -1.34
C GLY A 117 -9.04 -13.93 -2.31
N ASP A 118 -9.29 -13.45 -3.53
CA ASP A 118 -9.98 -14.19 -4.60
C ASP A 118 -9.26 -15.51 -4.96
N GLN A 119 -7.94 -15.53 -4.83
CA GLN A 119 -7.10 -16.72 -5.03
C GLN A 119 -6.93 -17.57 -3.77
N SER A 120 -7.61 -17.25 -2.67
CA SER A 120 -7.45 -17.91 -1.36
C SER A 120 -6.01 -17.89 -0.82
N GLN A 121 -5.21 -16.92 -1.23
CA GLN A 121 -3.85 -16.65 -0.75
C GLN A 121 -3.91 -15.70 0.46
N TRP A 122 -4.55 -16.16 1.53
CA TRP A 122 -4.94 -15.32 2.66
C TRP A 122 -3.76 -14.67 3.40
N LYS A 123 -2.64 -15.34 3.50
CA LYS A 123 -1.41 -14.79 4.08
C LYS A 123 -0.92 -13.54 3.33
N GLU A 124 -0.90 -13.62 2.02
CA GLU A 124 -0.52 -12.52 1.12
C GLU A 124 -1.57 -11.40 1.12
N ALA A 125 -2.86 -11.77 1.23
CA ALA A 125 -3.96 -10.82 1.38
C ALA A 125 -3.82 -9.99 2.66
N VAL A 126 -3.61 -10.64 3.81
CA VAL A 126 -3.36 -9.96 5.11
C VAL A 126 -2.21 -8.97 4.99
N LYS A 127 -1.05 -9.41 4.52
CA LYS A 127 0.12 -8.55 4.34
C LYS A 127 -0.16 -7.34 3.44
N SER A 128 -0.92 -7.54 2.38
CA SER A 128 -1.25 -6.47 1.44
C SER A 128 -2.27 -5.48 2.01
N TRP A 129 -3.23 -5.93 2.82
CA TRP A 129 -4.13 -5.05 3.58
C TRP A 129 -3.41 -4.23 4.62
N GLU A 130 -2.46 -4.82 5.38
CA GLU A 130 -1.61 -4.09 6.31
C GLU A 130 -0.82 -2.97 5.62
N GLN A 131 -0.23 -3.26 4.46
CA GLN A 131 0.50 -2.28 3.65
C GLN A 131 -0.42 -1.14 3.16
N ALA A 132 -1.66 -1.48 2.75
CA ALA A 132 -2.64 -0.50 2.33
C ALA A 132 -3.02 0.46 3.47
N ILE A 133 -3.30 -0.06 4.64
CA ILE A 133 -3.61 0.71 5.86
C ILE A 133 -2.42 1.58 6.27
N GLN A 134 -1.21 1.02 6.29
CA GLN A 134 -0.01 1.76 6.64
C GLN A 134 0.23 2.94 5.69
N SER A 135 0.09 2.72 4.38
CA SER A 135 0.23 3.78 3.39
C SER A 135 -0.84 4.86 3.55
N ALA A 136 -2.10 4.48 3.77
CA ALA A 136 -3.19 5.43 4.00
C ALA A 136 -2.98 6.28 5.28
N LYS A 137 -2.51 5.69 6.37
CA LYS A 137 -2.19 6.37 7.64
C LYS A 137 -1.06 7.39 7.52
N GLN A 138 -0.14 7.19 6.59
CA GLN A 138 1.00 8.10 6.36
C GLN A 138 0.64 9.31 5.48
N VAL A 139 -0.55 9.37 4.89
CA VAL A 139 -1.01 10.54 4.13
C VAL A 139 -1.14 11.74 5.08
N GLY A 140 -0.45 12.84 4.74
CA GLY A 140 -0.39 14.03 5.61
C GLY A 140 -1.74 14.71 5.79
N GLN A 141 -2.09 15.06 7.03
CA GLN A 141 -3.40 15.63 7.41
C GLN A 141 -3.76 16.94 6.70
N ASP A 142 -2.78 17.74 6.36
CA ASP A 142 -2.94 19.03 5.70
C ASP A 142 -2.73 18.95 4.18
N THR A 143 -2.74 17.76 3.58
CA THR A 143 -2.60 17.55 2.14
C THR A 143 -3.94 17.31 1.45
N SER A 144 -3.96 17.49 0.13
CA SER A 144 -5.16 17.32 -0.67
C SER A 144 -5.78 15.92 -0.60
N TYR A 145 -4.96 14.88 -0.41
CA TYR A 145 -5.40 13.47 -0.37
C TYR A 145 -5.85 12.98 1.01
N PHE A 146 -5.74 13.81 2.06
CA PHE A 146 -6.06 13.35 3.43
C PHE A 146 -7.52 12.93 3.59
N ASN A 147 -8.44 13.77 3.09
CA ASN A 147 -9.87 13.50 3.22
C ASN A 147 -10.33 12.27 2.43
N GLU A 148 -9.60 11.91 1.38
CA GLU A 148 -9.85 10.70 0.59
C GLU A 148 -9.20 9.46 1.23
N ALA A 149 -8.02 9.62 1.83
CA ALA A 149 -7.28 8.53 2.46
C ALA A 149 -7.88 8.10 3.81
N LYS A 150 -8.40 9.05 4.61
CA LYS A 150 -8.90 8.78 5.95
C LYS A 150 -10.00 7.70 5.98
N PRO A 151 -11.08 7.74 5.18
CA PRO A 151 -12.12 6.71 5.19
C PRO A 151 -11.63 5.34 4.70
N LEU A 152 -10.53 5.28 3.92
CA LEU A 152 -9.96 4.02 3.48
C LEU A 152 -9.39 3.20 4.63
N ILE A 153 -8.91 3.84 5.70
CA ILE A 153 -8.31 3.17 6.85
C ILE A 153 -9.33 2.24 7.51
N ASP A 154 -10.54 2.74 7.78
CA ASP A 154 -11.60 1.97 8.44
C ASP A 154 -12.08 0.82 7.54
N ASN A 155 -12.29 1.10 6.25
CA ASN A 155 -12.69 0.09 5.27
C ASN A 155 -11.64 -1.02 5.12
N TYR A 156 -10.36 -0.65 5.00
CA TYR A 156 -9.29 -1.62 4.85
C TYR A 156 -9.04 -2.41 6.14
N THR A 157 -9.29 -1.80 7.31
CA THR A 157 -9.21 -2.51 8.60
C THR A 157 -10.29 -3.59 8.72
N ALA A 158 -11.50 -3.34 8.22
CA ALA A 158 -12.55 -4.35 8.15
C ALA A 158 -12.18 -5.52 7.24
N PHE A 159 -11.64 -5.25 6.04
CA PHE A 159 -11.17 -6.28 5.12
C PHE A 159 -9.94 -7.03 5.62
N LEU A 160 -9.04 -6.35 6.36
CA LEU A 160 -7.91 -7.01 7.03
C LEU A 160 -8.42 -8.06 8.02
N LYS A 161 -9.36 -7.70 8.87
CA LYS A 161 -9.95 -8.62 9.85
C LYS A 161 -10.58 -9.84 9.19
N GLU A 162 -11.34 -9.64 8.11
CA GLU A 162 -11.91 -10.74 7.32
C GLU A 162 -10.82 -11.65 6.75
N ALA A 163 -9.75 -11.06 6.18
CA ALA A 163 -8.63 -11.83 5.64
C ALA A 163 -7.85 -12.61 6.72
N GLU A 164 -7.69 -12.04 7.92
CA GLU A 164 -7.09 -12.71 9.09
C GLU A 164 -7.93 -13.90 9.55
N GLU A 165 -9.25 -13.76 9.64
CA GLU A 165 -10.17 -14.85 9.96
C GLU A 165 -10.08 -15.98 8.93
N GLN A 166 -10.08 -15.65 7.64
CA GLN A 166 -9.90 -16.63 6.58
C GLN A 166 -8.52 -17.30 6.63
N PHE A 167 -7.46 -16.54 6.91
CA PHE A 167 -6.11 -17.08 7.05
C PHE A 167 -6.01 -18.11 8.18
N GLN A 168 -6.66 -17.87 9.34
CA GLN A 168 -6.71 -18.80 10.44
C GLN A 168 -7.43 -20.10 10.03
N ILE A 169 -8.62 -19.99 9.43
CA ILE A 169 -9.40 -21.15 8.96
C ILE A 169 -8.57 -21.98 7.96
N TYR A 170 -7.89 -21.33 7.00
CA TYR A 170 -7.05 -22.04 6.02
C TYR A 170 -5.78 -22.65 6.64
N GLY A 171 -5.19 -21.99 7.64
CA GLY A 171 -4.05 -22.50 8.41
C GLY A 171 -4.42 -23.78 9.15
N ASP A 172 -5.54 -23.75 9.84
CA ASP A 172 -6.08 -24.90 10.58
C ASP A 172 -6.41 -26.07 9.62
N LEU A 173 -7.06 -25.80 8.50
CA LEU A 173 -7.35 -26.82 7.48
C LEU A 173 -6.10 -27.44 6.84
N ASN A 174 -5.04 -26.67 6.61
CA ASN A 174 -3.78 -27.19 6.11
C ASN A 174 -3.09 -28.09 7.14
N GLN A 175 -3.15 -27.73 8.43
CA GLN A 175 -2.66 -28.56 9.50
C GLN A 175 -3.44 -29.89 9.57
N VAL A 176 -4.76 -29.82 9.50
CA VAL A 176 -5.66 -31.00 9.46
C VAL A 176 -5.33 -31.90 8.26
N ARG A 177 -5.18 -31.33 7.05
CA ARG A 177 -4.77 -32.10 5.86
C ARG A 177 -3.43 -32.81 6.04
N ASN A 178 -2.45 -32.14 6.64
CA ASN A 178 -1.14 -32.73 6.90
C ASN A 178 -1.23 -33.89 7.92
N GLN A 179 -2.05 -33.76 8.97
CA GLN A 179 -2.29 -34.81 9.95
C GLN A 179 -3.04 -35.98 9.31
N LEU A 180 -4.09 -35.74 8.53
CA LEU A 180 -4.83 -36.76 7.79
C LEU A 180 -3.93 -37.51 6.78
N ASN A 181 -3.08 -36.79 6.06
CA ASN A 181 -2.11 -37.43 5.15
C ASN A 181 -1.18 -38.41 5.90
N LYS A 182 -0.62 -37.98 7.04
CA LYS A 182 0.24 -38.84 7.86
C LYS A 182 -0.52 -40.05 8.41
N THR A 183 -1.77 -39.84 8.83
CA THR A 183 -2.61 -40.91 9.40
C THR A 183 -3.09 -41.91 8.32
N CYS A 184 -3.44 -41.45 7.12
CA CYS A 184 -3.90 -42.30 6.02
C CYS A 184 -2.78 -42.96 5.21
N THR A 185 -1.51 -42.53 5.37
CA THR A 185 -0.36 -43.02 4.60
C THR A 185 0.74 -43.46 5.57
N ASN A 186 0.84 -44.76 5.74
CA ASN A 186 1.95 -45.38 6.45
C ASN A 186 2.80 -46.18 5.42
N THR A 187 3.26 -47.37 5.71
CA THR A 187 3.96 -48.27 4.78
C THR A 187 3.09 -48.57 3.53
N ILE A 188 1.77 -48.61 3.73
CA ILE A 188 0.75 -48.74 2.66
C ILE A 188 -0.30 -47.62 2.81
N LYS A 189 -0.93 -47.23 1.73
CA LYS A 189 -2.03 -46.28 1.76
C LYS A 189 -3.27 -46.93 2.34
N ILE A 190 -3.66 -46.54 3.55
CA ILE A 190 -4.77 -47.11 4.34
C ILE A 190 -6.10 -46.47 3.94
N CYS A 191 -6.10 -45.12 3.76
CA CYS A 191 -7.30 -44.36 3.43
C CYS A 191 -7.00 -43.21 2.48
N THR A 192 -8.07 -42.67 1.92
CA THR A 192 -8.11 -41.36 1.25
C THR A 192 -9.04 -40.46 2.03
N PHE A 193 -8.89 -39.15 1.90
CA PHE A 193 -9.79 -38.21 2.54
C PHE A 193 -10.11 -37.01 1.69
N THR A 194 -11.27 -36.37 1.94
CA THR A 194 -11.63 -35.05 1.47
C THR A 194 -12.11 -34.21 2.65
N ILE A 195 -11.87 -32.89 2.58
CA ILE A 195 -12.45 -31.91 3.51
C ILE A 195 -13.33 -31.01 2.67
N GLU A 196 -14.63 -31.17 2.78
CA GLU A 196 -15.63 -30.46 2.00
C GLU A 196 -16.77 -30.02 2.90
N SER A 197 -17.31 -28.83 2.68
CA SER A 197 -18.44 -28.32 3.44
C SER A 197 -18.25 -28.43 4.96
N GLN A 198 -17.04 -28.09 5.44
CA GLN A 198 -16.66 -28.17 6.86
C GLN A 198 -16.83 -29.56 7.50
N LYS A 199 -16.57 -30.63 6.77
CA LYS A 199 -16.56 -32.00 7.29
C LYS A 199 -15.41 -32.80 6.70
N ILE A 200 -14.91 -33.76 7.49
CA ILE A 200 -13.84 -34.68 7.09
C ILE A 200 -14.49 -35.98 6.64
N ASN A 201 -14.34 -36.33 5.37
CA ASN A 201 -14.75 -37.60 4.82
C ASN A 201 -13.51 -38.46 4.58
N VAL A 202 -13.42 -39.59 5.24
CA VAL A 202 -12.34 -40.58 5.09
C VAL A 202 -12.90 -41.82 4.43
N ARG A 203 -12.24 -42.32 3.41
CA ARG A 203 -12.62 -43.57 2.75
C ARG A 203 -11.47 -44.57 2.81
N LEU A 204 -11.74 -45.77 3.30
CA LEU A 204 -10.76 -46.87 3.34
C LEU A 204 -10.39 -47.28 1.90
N THR A 205 -9.12 -47.63 1.69
CA THR A 205 -8.69 -48.18 0.40
C THR A 205 -9.24 -49.60 0.21
N PRO A 206 -9.50 -50.05 -1.05
CA PRO A 206 -10.02 -51.40 -1.29
C PRO A 206 -9.09 -52.52 -0.69
N GLN A 207 -7.80 -52.28 -0.69
CA GLN A 207 -6.84 -53.24 -0.13
C GLN A 207 -6.99 -53.35 1.37
N TYR A 208 -7.06 -52.22 2.10
CA TYR A 208 -7.20 -52.22 3.54
C TYR A 208 -8.58 -52.73 3.98
N ASP A 209 -9.64 -52.35 3.29
CA ASP A 209 -11.00 -52.78 3.60
C ASP A 209 -11.18 -54.30 3.44
N ARG A 210 -10.58 -54.90 2.42
CA ARG A 210 -10.56 -56.40 2.28
C ARG A 210 -9.86 -57.08 3.46
N LEU A 211 -8.71 -56.58 3.91
CA LEU A 211 -7.99 -57.09 5.06
C LEU A 211 -8.81 -56.97 6.36
N PHE A 212 -9.54 -55.86 6.49
CA PHE A 212 -10.42 -55.64 7.63
C PHE A 212 -11.62 -56.62 7.62
N GLN A 213 -12.22 -56.88 6.46
CA GLN A 213 -13.33 -57.85 6.32
C GLN A 213 -12.90 -59.31 6.57
N ALA A 214 -11.64 -59.64 6.40
CA ALA A 214 -11.08 -60.96 6.68
C ALA A 214 -10.96 -61.26 8.19
N ASN A 215 -11.47 -60.40 9.06
CA ASN A 215 -11.49 -60.53 10.52
C ASN A 215 -10.10 -60.83 11.18
N ASN A 216 -9.03 -60.31 10.57
CA ASN A 216 -7.70 -60.43 11.14
C ASN A 216 -7.60 -59.54 12.40
N PRO A 217 -7.26 -60.13 13.59
CA PRO A 217 -7.21 -59.39 14.86
C PRO A 217 -6.24 -58.22 14.84
N GLN A 218 -5.13 -58.31 14.11
CA GLN A 218 -4.14 -57.24 13.98
C GLN A 218 -4.69 -56.07 13.19
N VAL A 219 -5.45 -56.35 12.12
CA VAL A 219 -6.09 -55.29 11.29
C VAL A 219 -7.25 -54.66 12.04
N GLN A 220 -8.00 -55.41 12.82
CA GLN A 220 -9.07 -54.88 13.69
C GLN A 220 -8.52 -53.92 14.74
N ASN A 221 -7.44 -54.30 15.44
CA ASN A 221 -6.75 -53.40 16.38
C ASN A 221 -6.17 -52.16 15.70
N HIS A 222 -5.54 -52.32 14.54
CA HIS A 222 -5.04 -51.19 13.76
C HIS A 222 -6.16 -50.22 13.32
N PHE A 223 -7.33 -50.75 12.95
CA PHE A 223 -8.49 -49.92 12.60
C PHE A 223 -9.00 -49.10 13.78
N GLN A 224 -9.00 -49.68 14.99
CA GLN A 224 -9.34 -48.93 16.21
C GLN A 224 -8.37 -47.78 16.45
N GLN A 225 -7.07 -48.01 16.31
CA GLN A 225 -6.04 -46.98 16.44
C GLN A 225 -6.21 -45.87 15.37
N LEU A 226 -6.48 -46.25 14.12
CA LEU A 226 -6.78 -45.33 13.03
C LEU A 226 -7.99 -44.47 13.38
N GLN A 227 -9.07 -45.10 13.87
CA GLN A 227 -10.30 -44.42 14.25
C GLN A 227 -10.06 -43.42 15.39
N GLU A 228 -9.30 -43.76 16.41
CA GLU A 228 -8.93 -42.86 17.51
C GLU A 228 -8.08 -41.67 17.01
N ALA A 229 -7.10 -41.92 16.15
CA ALA A 229 -6.28 -40.86 15.55
C ALA A 229 -7.14 -39.88 14.69
N LEU A 230 -8.07 -40.42 13.91
CA LEU A 230 -8.99 -39.60 13.10
C LEU A 230 -9.97 -38.79 13.96
N LYS A 231 -10.47 -39.39 15.07
CA LYS A 231 -11.30 -38.68 16.06
C LYS A 231 -10.55 -37.49 16.66
N PHE A 232 -9.30 -37.71 17.11
CA PHE A 232 -8.48 -36.64 17.67
C PHE A 232 -8.28 -35.49 16.69
N ILE A 233 -8.02 -35.78 15.41
CA ILE A 233 -7.91 -34.77 14.36
C ILE A 233 -9.23 -34.01 14.19
N SER A 234 -10.36 -34.72 14.15
CA SER A 234 -11.70 -34.16 14.02
C SER A 234 -12.06 -33.23 15.19
N GLU A 235 -11.75 -33.62 16.41
CA GLU A 235 -12.00 -32.84 17.63
C GLU A 235 -11.18 -31.54 17.65
N ASN A 236 -9.89 -31.65 17.37
CA ASN A 236 -9.02 -30.46 17.31
C ASN A 236 -9.43 -29.50 16.21
N ALA A 237 -9.90 -30.00 15.08
CA ALA A 237 -10.38 -29.21 13.95
C ALA A 237 -11.82 -28.69 14.15
N ARG A 238 -12.56 -29.19 15.13
CA ARG A 238 -13.99 -28.96 15.31
C ARG A 238 -14.81 -29.26 14.05
N LEU A 239 -14.38 -30.29 13.29
CA LEU A 239 -15.05 -30.73 12.07
C LEU A 239 -15.68 -32.12 12.25
N PRO A 240 -16.94 -32.35 11.78
CA PRO A 240 -17.53 -33.67 11.76
C PRO A 240 -16.68 -34.68 10.96
N LEU A 241 -16.54 -35.90 11.46
CA LEU A 241 -15.81 -36.99 10.85
C LEU A 241 -16.76 -38.08 10.36
N PHE A 242 -16.59 -38.46 9.10
CA PHE A 242 -17.27 -39.60 8.49
C PHE A 242 -16.23 -40.57 7.94
N ILE A 243 -16.35 -41.85 8.30
CA ILE A 243 -15.49 -42.93 7.79
C ILE A 243 -16.32 -43.89 6.98
N TYR A 244 -15.93 -44.08 5.73
CA TYR A 244 -16.58 -44.97 4.78
C TYR A 244 -15.71 -46.15 4.42
N ASN A 245 -16.32 -47.28 4.11
CA ASN A 245 -15.63 -48.40 3.49
C ASN A 245 -15.22 -48.07 2.05
N SER A 246 -14.54 -49.03 1.39
CA SER A 246 -14.10 -48.85 0.01
C SER A 246 -15.26 -48.67 -1.00
N GLN A 247 -16.45 -49.16 -0.69
CA GLN A 247 -17.67 -49.07 -1.48
C GLN A 247 -18.49 -47.82 -1.21
N GLY A 248 -18.09 -46.98 -0.24
CA GLY A 248 -18.76 -45.74 0.13
C GLY A 248 -19.90 -45.89 1.14
N GLN A 249 -20.02 -47.07 1.78
CA GLN A 249 -20.95 -47.25 2.90
C GLN A 249 -20.34 -46.70 4.17
N GLU A 250 -21.14 -45.97 4.95
CA GLU A 250 -20.71 -45.37 6.20
C GLU A 250 -20.41 -46.46 7.25
N ARG A 251 -19.26 -46.36 7.91
CA ARG A 251 -18.85 -47.23 9.00
C ARG A 251 -18.83 -46.54 10.34
N TYR A 252 -18.60 -45.23 10.32
CA TYR A 252 -18.47 -44.43 11.54
C TYR A 252 -18.76 -42.96 11.25
N MET A 253 -19.44 -42.32 12.18
CA MET A 253 -19.69 -40.87 12.15
C MET A 253 -19.46 -40.32 13.55
N LYS A 254 -18.82 -39.16 13.64
CA LYS A 254 -18.70 -38.37 14.86
C LYS A 254 -18.98 -36.89 14.58
N GLN A 255 -19.85 -36.30 15.40
CA GLN A 255 -20.02 -34.85 15.47
C GLN A 255 -18.97 -34.27 16.46
N PRO A 256 -18.36 -33.08 16.19
CA PRO A 256 -17.55 -32.41 17.18
C PRO A 256 -18.40 -32.01 18.38
N GLN A 257 -17.83 -32.11 19.57
CA GLN A 257 -18.43 -31.61 20.79
C GLN A 257 -18.21 -30.11 20.96
#